data_90fdfc7c6658f4ccf26a8556ac4382ab
#
_entry.id   90fdfc7c6658f4ccf26a8556ac4382ab
#
_cell.length_a   1.000
_cell.length_b   1.000
_cell.length_c   1.000
_cell.angle_alpha   90.00
_cell.angle_beta   90.00
_cell.angle_gamma   90.00
#
_symmetry.space_group_name_H-M   'P 1'
#
loop_
_entity.id
_entity.type
_entity.pdbx_description
1 polymer ?
#
loop_
_entity_poly.entity_id
_entity_poly.type
_entity_poly.pdbx_seq_one_letter_code
_entity_poly.pdbx_strand_id
1 'polypeptide(L)'
;VDTDVMFRDAENYRAGNDKEIKFSQFRKLNLSATSGYKLASNKNIEASVIFDRATDVGYPALPMDVSLAEALITSVKFNYKPNLEQIDNWETKLYFNTITHTMDDTKRPDVPIHMDMPGWSDTYGFYSKVNGKYKKHQFLANLNSFYNRSVAEMTMYPSDPNENLMFMYTWPDVRTLYAGIYLEDNFEINCHSNLKFTTNLGFHNNNVASDFGLQSLQIFYPEMEASKSRFLKSISTNYFYNKNGISYGFGMGYGERAPSVSEGYGFYLYNSFDGFDYIGNPNLKNEKSLEGNANIGFKNAKWQAKLSASYFHIYDYIIGIPDASVAPMTIGANGIKVYTALDYATILSSDFTVSYQLSDFWIWKGQFVYNLGKDNENNGLPFMSPFNYMTSLGFRPEKFSSELQLKGNATQTQYNAFYGEDKTPDYAIVNANLGYKFTFEKSKMILNTGVENMFDANYTTYTDWKNLPRMGRNIFVNLMFQF
;
A
#
# COMPACT_ATOMS: atom_id res chain seq x y z
N VAL A 1 9.89 0.07 28.04
CA VAL A 1 10.71 -0.15 26.85
C VAL A 1 10.17 -1.38 26.16
N ASP A 2 9.98 -1.30 24.86
CA ASP A 2 9.55 -2.39 23.99
C ASP A 2 10.58 -2.51 22.86
N THR A 3 10.97 -3.74 22.52
CA THR A 3 11.97 -4.01 21.47
C THR A 3 11.54 -5.22 20.65
N ASP A 4 11.73 -5.13 19.35
CA ASP A 4 11.45 -6.21 18.42
C ASP A 4 12.66 -6.43 17.50
N VAL A 5 12.98 -7.70 17.26
CA VAL A 5 14.03 -8.13 16.33
C VAL A 5 13.46 -9.22 15.44
N MET A 6 13.53 -9.01 14.12
CA MET A 6 13.10 -10.00 13.16
C MET A 6 14.18 -10.19 12.09
N PHE A 7 14.55 -11.44 11.88
CA PHE A 7 15.45 -11.83 10.79
C PHE A 7 14.73 -12.82 9.88
N ARG A 8 14.87 -12.60 8.57
CA ARG A 8 14.37 -13.50 7.53
C ARG A 8 15.48 -13.75 6.52
N ASP A 9 15.58 -15.01 6.12
CA ASP A 9 16.47 -15.45 5.05
C ASP A 9 15.70 -16.49 4.23
N ALA A 10 15.62 -16.29 2.94
CA ALA A 10 14.89 -17.15 2.03
C ALA A 10 15.67 -17.34 0.74
N GLU A 11 15.74 -18.58 0.32
CA GLU A 11 16.22 -18.98 -1.00
C GLU A 11 15.15 -18.79 -2.07
N ASN A 12 15.46 -19.13 -3.31
CA ASN A 12 14.49 -19.13 -4.40
C ASN A 12 13.27 -20.00 -4.04
N TYR A 13 12.08 -19.48 -4.27
CA TYR A 13 10.88 -20.28 -4.07
C TYR A 13 10.58 -21.21 -5.26
N ARG A 14 9.79 -22.24 -5.00
CA ARG A 14 9.27 -23.14 -6.02
C ARG A 14 7.79 -22.87 -6.24
N ALA A 15 7.40 -22.72 -7.50
CA ALA A 15 6.03 -22.64 -7.93
C ALA A 15 5.43 -24.07 -8.05
N GLY A 16 4.17 -24.15 -8.42
CA GLY A 16 3.51 -25.44 -8.68
C GLY A 16 4.29 -26.28 -9.68
N ASN A 17 4.19 -27.62 -9.52
CA ASN A 17 4.96 -28.62 -10.27
C ASN A 17 6.50 -28.52 -10.03
N ASP A 18 6.89 -28.08 -8.84
CA ASP A 18 8.30 -27.99 -8.39
C ASP A 18 9.19 -27.09 -9.26
N LYS A 19 8.60 -26.13 -9.99
CA LYS A 19 9.33 -25.19 -10.85
C LYS A 19 10.02 -24.13 -9.99
N GLU A 20 11.35 -24.15 -9.96
CA GLU A 20 12.14 -23.10 -9.30
C GLU A 20 11.99 -21.76 -10.02
N ILE A 21 11.70 -20.72 -9.25
CA ILE A 21 11.69 -19.32 -9.71
C ILE A 21 13.02 -18.69 -9.30
N LYS A 22 13.95 -18.64 -10.22
CA LYS A 22 15.28 -18.05 -10.02
C LYS A 22 15.18 -16.56 -9.70
N PHE A 23 16.14 -16.06 -8.92
CA PHE A 23 16.19 -14.66 -8.48
C PHE A 23 14.94 -14.23 -7.67
N SER A 24 14.51 -15.09 -6.75
CA SER A 24 13.42 -14.81 -5.82
C SER A 24 13.85 -14.90 -4.35
N GLN A 25 15.14 -15.09 -4.10
CA GLN A 25 15.74 -15.09 -2.78
C GLN A 25 15.70 -13.71 -2.13
N PHE A 26 15.78 -13.65 -0.81
CA PHE A 26 15.96 -12.39 -0.07
C PHE A 26 16.47 -12.61 1.34
N ARG A 27 17.17 -11.60 1.87
CA ARG A 27 17.58 -11.53 3.27
C ARG A 27 17.11 -10.21 3.88
N LYS A 28 16.50 -10.26 5.08
CA LYS A 28 15.94 -9.08 5.72
C LYS A 28 16.14 -9.09 7.24
N LEU A 29 16.58 -7.95 7.78
CA LEU A 29 16.68 -7.65 9.21
C LEU A 29 15.77 -6.46 9.53
N ASN A 30 14.90 -6.63 10.54
CA ASN A 30 14.13 -5.53 11.12
C ASN A 30 14.49 -5.42 12.60
N LEU A 31 14.74 -4.21 13.06
CA LEU A 31 14.94 -3.86 14.46
C LEU A 31 13.98 -2.73 14.81
N SER A 32 13.29 -2.85 15.93
CA SER A 32 12.53 -1.73 16.47
C SER A 32 12.72 -1.58 17.97
N ALA A 33 12.69 -0.34 18.43
CA ALA A 33 12.70 -0.04 19.86
C ALA A 33 11.78 1.16 20.12
N THR A 34 10.98 1.05 21.18
CA THR A 34 10.14 2.14 21.68
C THR A 34 10.39 2.31 23.17
N SER A 35 10.64 3.53 23.58
CA SER A 35 10.82 3.88 24.99
C SER A 35 9.88 5.00 25.38
N GLY A 36 9.13 4.80 26.45
CA GLY A 36 8.21 5.79 27.00
C GLY A 36 8.63 6.26 28.39
N TYR A 37 8.51 7.56 28.63
CA TYR A 37 8.75 8.16 29.93
C TYR A 37 7.56 8.99 30.38
N LYS A 38 7.10 8.73 31.61
CA LYS A 38 5.98 9.46 32.21
C LYS A 38 6.51 10.70 32.92
N LEU A 39 6.29 11.87 32.31
CA LEU A 39 6.72 13.17 32.86
C LEU A 39 5.85 13.61 34.06
N ALA A 40 4.55 13.30 33.98
CA ALA A 40 3.57 13.57 35.03
C ALA A 40 2.39 12.58 34.91
N SER A 41 1.43 12.61 35.82
CA SER A 41 0.25 11.73 35.78
C SER A 41 -0.54 11.82 34.47
N ASN A 42 -0.48 13.00 33.81
CA ASN A 42 -1.22 13.33 32.59
C ASN A 42 -0.31 13.70 31.40
N LYS A 43 1.00 13.47 31.51
CA LYS A 43 1.98 13.79 30.45
C LYS A 43 2.96 12.65 30.27
N ASN A 44 3.14 12.20 29.03
CA ASN A 44 4.17 11.23 28.67
C ASN A 44 4.88 11.63 27.38
N ILE A 45 6.12 11.22 27.27
CA ILE A 45 6.92 11.29 26.07
C ILE A 45 7.30 9.88 25.65
N GLU A 46 7.30 9.62 24.36
CA GLU A 46 7.65 8.34 23.74
C GLU A 46 8.59 8.59 22.58
N ALA A 47 9.69 7.86 22.54
CA ALA A 47 10.62 7.84 21.43
C ALA A 47 10.62 6.46 20.80
N SER A 48 10.61 6.41 19.46
CA SER A 48 10.69 5.16 18.72
C SER A 48 11.73 5.23 17.62
N VAL A 49 12.36 4.08 17.35
CA VAL A 49 13.24 3.87 16.22
C VAL A 49 12.89 2.54 15.58
N ILE A 50 12.86 2.53 14.24
CA ILE A 50 12.73 1.34 13.41
C ILE A 50 13.87 1.38 12.41
N PHE A 51 14.62 0.29 12.34
CA PHE A 51 15.64 0.06 11.34
C PHE A 51 15.28 -1.20 10.54
N ASP A 52 15.19 -1.04 9.24
CA ASP A 52 14.88 -2.11 8.29
C ASP A 52 16.01 -2.19 7.27
N ARG A 53 16.54 -3.41 7.05
CA ARG A 53 17.56 -3.62 6.03
C ARG A 53 17.30 -4.92 5.29
N ALA A 54 17.13 -4.80 3.98
CA ALA A 54 17.05 -5.95 3.08
C ALA A 54 18.22 -5.93 2.11
N THR A 55 18.80 -7.10 1.89
CA THR A 55 19.93 -7.33 0.97
C THR A 55 19.67 -8.61 0.19
N ASP A 56 20.34 -8.74 -0.95
CA ASP A 56 20.22 -9.93 -1.77
C ASP A 56 18.77 -10.24 -2.19
N VAL A 57 18.02 -9.18 -2.54
CA VAL A 57 16.62 -9.33 -2.92
C VAL A 57 16.52 -9.50 -4.42
N GLY A 58 16.24 -10.71 -4.85
CA GLY A 58 16.06 -11.04 -6.25
C GLY A 58 14.73 -10.52 -6.81
N TYR A 59 14.73 -10.17 -8.10
CA TYR A 59 13.55 -9.76 -8.84
C TYR A 59 13.40 -10.59 -10.13
N PRO A 60 12.63 -11.69 -10.10
CA PRO A 60 12.55 -12.62 -11.25
C PRO A 60 12.08 -11.97 -12.56
N ALA A 61 11.27 -10.90 -12.44
CA ALA A 61 10.71 -10.21 -13.61
C ALA A 61 11.64 -9.11 -14.18
N LEU A 62 12.73 -8.77 -13.49
CA LEU A 62 13.67 -7.71 -13.87
C LEU A 62 15.04 -8.29 -14.22
N PRO A 63 15.81 -7.62 -15.08
CA PRO A 63 17.21 -8.00 -15.35
C PRO A 63 18.17 -7.49 -14.27
N MET A 64 17.69 -7.15 -13.08
CA MET A 64 18.45 -6.61 -11.95
C MET A 64 17.84 -7.01 -10.61
N ASP A 65 18.62 -6.87 -9.55
CA ASP A 65 18.25 -7.21 -8.19
C ASP A 65 18.37 -5.99 -7.26
N VAL A 66 17.71 -6.03 -6.10
CA VAL A 66 17.92 -5.02 -5.04
C VAL A 66 19.12 -5.46 -4.21
N SER A 67 20.25 -4.80 -4.39
CA SER A 67 21.46 -5.03 -3.58
C SER A 67 21.33 -4.49 -2.17
N LEU A 68 20.63 -3.37 -2.00
CA LEU A 68 20.36 -2.75 -0.71
C LEU A 68 18.99 -2.06 -0.71
N ALA A 69 18.15 -2.39 0.27
CA ALA A 69 17.03 -1.56 0.68
C ALA A 69 17.15 -1.33 2.19
N GLU A 70 17.33 -0.08 2.60
CA GLU A 70 17.53 0.30 4.00
C GLU A 70 16.60 1.44 4.36
N ALA A 71 15.96 1.35 5.53
CA ALA A 71 15.12 2.40 6.07
C ALA A 71 15.42 2.64 7.56
N LEU A 72 15.60 3.89 7.93
CA LEU A 72 15.62 4.34 9.31
C LEU A 72 14.43 5.26 9.54
N ILE A 73 13.55 4.88 10.48
CA ILE A 73 12.37 5.65 10.85
C ILE A 73 12.46 5.98 12.33
N THR A 74 12.45 7.26 12.66
CA THR A 74 12.53 7.73 14.04
C THR A 74 11.39 8.67 14.37
N SER A 75 10.94 8.67 15.62
CA SER A 75 9.93 9.64 16.05
C SER A 75 10.01 9.94 17.55
N VAL A 76 9.57 11.14 17.90
CA VAL A 76 9.31 11.55 19.27
C VAL A 76 7.87 12.03 19.35
N LYS A 77 7.12 11.44 20.30
CA LYS A 77 5.71 11.72 20.53
C LYS A 77 5.49 12.22 21.94
N PHE A 78 4.82 13.34 22.07
CA PHE A 78 4.37 13.90 23.34
C PHE A 78 2.86 13.77 23.44
N ASN A 79 2.38 13.19 24.53
CA ASN A 79 0.96 13.08 24.83
C ASN A 79 0.65 13.85 26.10
N TYR A 80 -0.39 14.64 26.07
CA TYR A 80 -0.89 15.42 27.18
C TYR A 80 -2.40 15.26 27.33
N LYS A 81 -2.84 14.85 28.52
CA LYS A 81 -4.25 14.85 28.92
C LYS A 81 -4.51 16.07 29.79
N PRO A 82 -4.97 17.19 29.23
CA PRO A 82 -5.24 18.37 30.01
C PRO A 82 -6.39 18.16 30.98
N ASN A 83 -6.35 18.85 32.11
CA ASN A 83 -7.46 18.85 33.07
C ASN A 83 -8.57 19.82 32.59
N LEU A 84 -9.03 19.64 31.37
CA LEU A 84 -10.09 20.40 30.72
C LEU A 84 -11.22 19.45 30.40
N GLU A 85 -12.44 19.77 30.78
CA GLU A 85 -13.61 18.92 30.61
C GLU A 85 -13.87 18.56 29.14
N GLN A 86 -13.50 19.47 28.22
CA GLN A 86 -13.80 19.33 26.80
C GLN A 86 -12.67 18.68 26.00
N ILE A 87 -11.46 18.54 26.54
CA ILE A 87 -10.30 18.00 25.82
C ILE A 87 -9.82 16.70 26.46
N ASP A 88 -9.96 15.61 25.76
CA ASP A 88 -9.53 14.28 26.21
C ASP A 88 -8.02 14.08 26.09
N ASN A 89 -7.45 14.53 24.98
CA ASN A 89 -6.04 14.30 24.68
C ASN A 89 -5.48 15.32 23.67
N TRP A 90 -4.24 15.70 23.89
CA TRP A 90 -3.42 16.44 22.94
C TRP A 90 -2.14 15.66 22.67
N GLU A 91 -1.92 15.29 21.41
CA GLU A 91 -0.77 14.52 20.96
C GLU A 91 0.01 15.32 19.91
N THR A 92 1.32 15.43 20.11
CA THR A 92 2.23 16.01 19.10
C THR A 92 3.33 15.02 18.81
N LYS A 93 3.60 14.77 17.52
CA LYS A 93 4.66 13.88 17.07
C LYS A 93 5.54 14.57 16.04
N LEU A 94 6.85 14.47 16.27
CA LEU A 94 7.89 14.78 15.29
C LEU A 94 8.42 13.46 14.74
N TYR A 95 8.69 13.38 13.46
CA TYR A 95 9.24 12.19 12.85
C TYR A 95 10.23 12.51 11.74
N PHE A 96 11.17 11.60 11.57
CA PHE A 96 12.12 11.58 10.49
C PHE A 96 12.20 10.16 9.93
N ASN A 97 12.23 10.04 8.61
CA ASN A 97 12.60 8.80 7.95
C ASN A 97 13.55 9.06 6.79
N THR A 98 14.46 8.11 6.59
CA THR A 98 15.35 8.07 5.44
C THR A 98 15.31 6.66 4.85
N ILE A 99 15.25 6.59 3.53
CA ILE A 99 15.18 5.34 2.78
C ILE A 99 16.24 5.39 1.71
N THR A 100 17.06 4.34 1.64
CA THR A 100 18.00 4.08 0.53
C THR A 100 17.57 2.80 -0.17
N HIS A 101 17.49 2.86 -1.48
CA HIS A 101 17.14 1.72 -2.33
C HIS A 101 18.11 1.67 -3.51
N THR A 102 18.90 0.61 -3.61
CA THR A 102 19.89 0.43 -4.69
C THR A 102 19.58 -0.85 -5.43
N MET A 103 19.43 -0.73 -6.74
CA MET A 103 19.32 -1.87 -7.64
C MET A 103 20.55 -1.92 -8.56
N ASP A 104 21.01 -3.12 -8.85
CA ASP A 104 22.08 -3.38 -9.81
C ASP A 104 21.90 -4.76 -10.47
N ASP A 105 22.67 -5.02 -11.50
CA ASP A 105 22.62 -6.27 -12.25
C ASP A 105 23.89 -7.13 -12.07
N THR A 106 24.72 -6.86 -11.05
CA THR A 106 25.98 -7.54 -10.81
C THR A 106 25.85 -9.06 -10.66
N LYS A 107 24.69 -9.56 -10.27
CA LYS A 107 24.39 -10.99 -10.15
C LYS A 107 23.70 -11.58 -11.38
N ARG A 108 23.50 -10.79 -12.43
CA ARG A 108 22.84 -11.22 -13.66
C ARG A 108 23.87 -11.59 -14.72
N PRO A 109 23.87 -12.86 -15.21
CA PRO A 109 24.96 -13.34 -16.07
C PRO A 109 24.98 -12.75 -17.49
N ASP A 110 23.83 -12.40 -18.02
CA ASP A 110 23.66 -12.07 -19.44
C ASP A 110 22.84 -10.79 -19.61
N VAL A 111 23.40 -9.65 -19.20
CA VAL A 111 22.80 -8.34 -19.46
C VAL A 111 23.53 -7.62 -20.58
N PRO A 112 22.82 -7.06 -21.57
CA PRO A 112 23.48 -6.40 -22.70
C PRO A 112 24.10 -5.05 -22.33
N ILE A 113 23.58 -4.38 -21.28
CA ILE A 113 24.13 -3.14 -20.70
C ILE A 113 24.00 -3.25 -19.18
N HIS A 114 25.11 -3.00 -18.47
CA HIS A 114 25.11 -2.95 -17.01
C HIS A 114 24.46 -1.65 -16.50
N MET A 115 23.68 -1.76 -15.44
CA MET A 115 22.94 -0.63 -14.86
C MET A 115 23.04 -0.60 -13.35
N ASP A 116 23.25 0.62 -12.81
CA ASP A 116 23.11 0.96 -11.40
C ASP A 116 21.97 1.94 -11.21
N MET A 117 21.08 1.66 -10.25
CA MET A 117 19.90 2.48 -9.97
C MET A 117 19.76 2.75 -8.47
N PRO A 118 20.55 3.68 -7.89
CA PRO A 118 20.37 4.12 -6.53
C PRO A 118 19.22 5.13 -6.41
N GLY A 119 18.51 5.07 -5.29
CA GLY A 119 17.44 6.01 -4.95
C GLY A 119 17.39 6.33 -3.46
N TRP A 120 17.01 7.54 -3.13
CA TRP A 120 16.92 8.05 -1.77
C TRP A 120 15.61 8.81 -1.55
N SER A 121 15.04 8.64 -0.36
CA SER A 121 13.88 9.41 0.07
C SER A 121 14.00 9.79 1.54
N ASP A 122 14.08 11.09 1.80
CA ASP A 122 14.19 11.64 3.15
C ASP A 122 12.94 12.41 3.48
N THR A 123 12.33 12.16 4.65
CA THR A 123 11.12 12.85 5.09
C THR A 123 11.27 13.36 6.50
N TYR A 124 10.97 14.62 6.69
CA TYR A 124 10.84 15.30 7.97
C TYR A 124 9.41 15.75 8.14
N GLY A 125 8.81 15.45 9.27
CA GLY A 125 7.43 15.85 9.46
C GLY A 125 6.99 15.96 10.90
N PHE A 126 5.86 16.60 11.08
CA PHE A 126 5.18 16.67 12.35
C PHE A 126 3.67 16.60 12.18
N TYR A 127 3.01 16.22 13.24
CA TYR A 127 1.61 16.52 13.43
C TYR A 127 1.31 16.89 14.89
N SER A 128 0.23 17.65 15.06
CA SER A 128 -0.31 17.97 16.37
C SER A 128 -1.82 17.83 16.32
N LYS A 129 -2.38 16.91 17.08
CA LYS A 129 -3.80 16.62 17.10
C LYS A 129 -4.38 16.76 18.50
N VAL A 130 -5.55 17.34 18.55
CA VAL A 130 -6.37 17.50 19.73
C VAL A 130 -7.69 16.78 19.49
N ASN A 131 -8.11 15.96 20.42
CA ASN A 131 -9.43 15.36 20.42
C ASN A 131 -10.16 15.61 21.76
N GLY A 132 -11.46 15.68 21.69
CA GLY A 132 -12.27 15.95 22.85
C GLY A 132 -13.75 15.78 22.59
N LYS A 133 -14.54 16.17 23.61
CA LYS A 133 -15.98 16.04 23.62
C LYS A 133 -16.63 17.33 24.12
N TYR A 134 -17.72 17.71 23.50
CA TYR A 134 -18.58 18.77 23.97
C TYR A 134 -20.03 18.40 23.71
N LYS A 135 -20.80 18.16 24.76
CA LYS A 135 -22.19 17.68 24.68
C LYS A 135 -22.26 16.40 23.83
N LYS A 136 -22.94 16.48 22.68
CA LYS A 136 -23.13 15.38 21.72
C LYS A 136 -22.06 15.33 20.61
N HIS A 137 -21.07 16.21 20.67
CA HIS A 137 -19.99 16.31 19.68
C HIS A 137 -18.73 15.64 20.20
N GLN A 138 -18.11 14.79 19.36
CA GLN A 138 -16.78 14.26 19.57
C GLN A 138 -15.90 14.81 18.44
N PHE A 139 -15.00 15.73 18.76
CA PHE A 139 -14.22 16.43 17.76
C PHE A 139 -12.77 16.01 17.76
N LEU A 140 -12.16 16.12 16.59
CA LEU A 140 -10.73 16.01 16.39
C LEU A 140 -10.26 17.11 15.45
N ALA A 141 -9.19 17.81 15.85
CA ALA A 141 -8.47 18.74 15.00
C ALA A 141 -7.02 18.28 14.89
N ASN A 142 -6.47 18.25 13.68
CA ASN A 142 -5.10 17.84 13.42
C ASN A 142 -4.42 18.82 12.46
N LEU A 143 -3.30 19.39 12.88
CA LEU A 143 -2.38 20.13 12.04
C LEU A 143 -1.22 19.21 11.68
N ASN A 144 -0.89 19.08 10.40
CA ASN A 144 0.21 18.24 9.95
C ASN A 144 1.01 18.90 8.83
N SER A 145 2.30 18.61 8.80
CA SER A 145 3.19 19.06 7.74
C SER A 145 4.33 18.07 7.55
N PHE A 146 4.79 17.95 6.31
CA PHE A 146 6.02 17.23 6.02
C PHE A 146 6.78 17.90 4.88
N TYR A 147 8.09 17.69 4.90
CA TYR A 147 9.00 17.96 3.81
C TYR A 147 9.65 16.64 3.42
N ASN A 148 9.56 16.31 2.14
CA ASN A 148 10.18 15.12 1.56
C ASN A 148 11.14 15.51 0.44
N ARG A 149 12.27 14.81 0.34
CA ARG A 149 13.19 14.83 -0.78
C ARG A 149 13.21 13.46 -1.42
N SER A 150 12.98 13.36 -2.71
CA SER A 150 13.06 12.12 -3.49
C SER A 150 14.04 12.28 -4.64
N VAL A 151 15.06 11.43 -4.66
CA VAL A 151 16.10 11.39 -5.70
C VAL A 151 16.25 9.95 -6.15
N ALA A 152 16.31 9.70 -7.45
CA ALA A 152 16.72 8.42 -7.98
C ALA A 152 17.49 8.62 -9.28
N GLU A 153 18.53 7.84 -9.44
CA GLU A 153 19.48 7.92 -10.54
C GLU A 153 19.47 6.60 -11.32
N MET A 154 19.89 6.67 -12.57
CA MET A 154 20.22 5.50 -13.39
C MET A 154 21.51 5.79 -14.14
N THR A 155 22.48 4.89 -13.98
CA THR A 155 23.71 4.90 -14.75
C THR A 155 23.78 3.63 -15.59
N MET A 156 24.00 3.77 -16.88
CA MET A 156 24.16 2.66 -17.83
C MET A 156 25.59 2.64 -18.35
N TYR A 157 26.20 1.46 -18.29
CA TYR A 157 27.58 1.20 -18.66
C TYR A 157 27.61 0.40 -19.97
N PRO A 158 27.90 1.05 -21.13
CA PRO A 158 27.96 0.36 -22.40
C PRO A 158 29.05 -0.73 -22.40
N SER A 159 28.78 -1.81 -23.12
CA SER A 159 29.79 -2.88 -23.31
C SER A 159 30.93 -2.46 -24.26
N ASP A 160 30.68 -1.51 -25.16
CA ASP A 160 31.72 -0.93 -26.03
C ASP A 160 32.46 0.19 -25.27
N PRO A 161 33.80 0.06 -25.06
CA PRO A 161 34.57 1.08 -24.37
C PRO A 161 34.69 2.43 -25.11
N ASN A 162 34.24 2.50 -26.36
CA ASN A 162 34.18 3.75 -27.12
C ASN A 162 32.87 4.50 -26.96
N GLU A 163 31.85 3.89 -26.36
CA GLU A 163 30.57 4.53 -26.04
C GLU A 163 30.68 5.26 -24.72
N ASN A 164 29.99 6.40 -24.61
CA ASN A 164 29.96 7.16 -23.39
C ASN A 164 28.98 6.55 -22.38
N LEU A 165 29.36 6.61 -21.10
CA LEU A 165 28.46 6.32 -19.98
C LEU A 165 27.21 7.18 -20.09
N MET A 166 26.02 6.57 -19.93
CA MET A 166 24.75 7.28 -19.88
C MET A 166 24.28 7.44 -18.45
N PHE A 167 23.96 8.67 -18.08
CA PHE A 167 23.44 9.03 -16.75
C PHE A 167 22.15 9.81 -16.87
N MET A 168 21.19 9.51 -15.98
CA MET A 168 19.96 10.28 -15.85
C MET A 168 19.42 10.25 -14.41
N TYR A 169 18.60 11.23 -14.08
CA TYR A 169 17.72 11.16 -12.91
C TYR A 169 16.39 10.54 -13.30
N THR A 170 16.01 9.43 -12.67
CA THR A 170 14.66 8.87 -12.78
C THR A 170 13.68 9.57 -11.85
N TRP A 171 14.15 10.13 -10.72
CA TRP A 171 13.49 11.17 -9.91
C TRP A 171 14.44 12.36 -9.73
N PRO A 172 14.17 13.52 -10.35
CA PRO A 172 15.13 14.60 -10.51
C PRO A 172 15.26 15.53 -9.27
N ASP A 173 15.62 15.00 -8.11
CA ASP A 173 15.69 15.70 -6.81
C ASP A 173 14.41 16.51 -6.52
N VAL A 174 13.27 15.80 -6.49
CA VAL A 174 11.99 16.43 -6.23
C VAL A 174 11.80 16.64 -4.74
N ARG A 175 11.54 17.89 -4.36
CA ARG A 175 11.29 18.32 -2.99
C ARG A 175 9.83 18.64 -2.83
N THR A 176 9.17 17.93 -1.93
CA THR A 176 7.73 18.07 -1.67
C THR A 176 7.51 18.67 -0.29
N LEU A 177 6.79 19.78 -0.24
CA LEU A 177 6.28 20.36 1.00
C LEU A 177 4.77 20.18 1.05
N TYR A 178 4.28 19.64 2.15
CA TYR A 178 2.86 19.58 2.46
C TYR A 178 2.59 20.21 3.82
N ALA A 179 1.51 21.00 3.93
CA ALA A 179 0.98 21.48 5.20
C ALA A 179 -0.55 21.46 5.14
N GLY A 180 -1.20 20.90 6.14
CA GLY A 180 -2.65 20.74 6.13
C GLY A 180 -3.29 20.75 7.51
N ILE A 181 -4.59 21.07 7.52
CA ILE A 181 -5.46 20.99 8.68
C ILE A 181 -6.60 20.04 8.39
N TYR A 182 -6.79 19.09 9.30
CA TYR A 182 -7.91 18.14 9.27
C TYR A 182 -8.81 18.40 10.47
N LEU A 183 -10.12 18.47 10.22
CA LEU A 183 -11.15 18.62 11.23
C LEU A 183 -12.17 17.52 11.09
N GLU A 184 -12.60 16.96 12.21
CA GLU A 184 -13.62 15.93 12.30
C GLU A 184 -14.59 16.26 13.45
N ASP A 185 -15.88 16.05 13.21
CA ASP A 185 -16.91 16.06 14.23
C ASP A 185 -17.79 14.83 14.07
N ASN A 186 -17.95 14.07 15.15
CA ASN A 186 -18.86 12.95 15.25
C ASN A 186 -20.02 13.35 16.19
N PHE A 187 -21.13 13.74 15.58
CA PHE A 187 -22.32 14.19 16.26
C PHE A 187 -23.21 13.02 16.65
N GLU A 188 -23.44 12.82 17.94
CA GLU A 188 -24.34 11.81 18.47
C GLU A 188 -25.80 12.30 18.37
N ILE A 189 -26.54 11.79 17.36
CA ILE A 189 -27.96 12.09 17.18
C ILE A 189 -28.74 11.48 18.36
N ASN A 190 -28.52 10.19 18.62
CA ASN A 190 -29.04 9.43 19.75
C ASN A 190 -28.13 8.22 20.04
N CYS A 191 -28.46 7.41 21.08
CA CYS A 191 -27.65 6.26 21.49
C CYS A 191 -27.46 5.15 20.43
N HIS A 192 -28.11 5.24 19.29
CA HIS A 192 -28.04 4.26 18.20
C HIS A 192 -27.48 4.83 16.91
N SER A 193 -27.42 6.14 16.77
CA SER A 193 -27.05 6.79 15.52
C SER A 193 -26.17 8.01 15.73
N ASN A 194 -25.21 8.15 14.85
CA ASN A 194 -24.30 9.28 14.79
C ASN A 194 -24.08 9.75 13.35
N LEU A 195 -23.71 11.00 13.22
CA LEU A 195 -23.38 11.67 11.98
C LEU A 195 -21.96 12.22 12.09
N LYS A 196 -21.08 11.75 11.21
CA LYS A 196 -19.67 12.15 11.19
C LYS A 196 -19.43 13.09 10.03
N PHE A 197 -18.85 14.25 10.30
CA PHE A 197 -18.35 15.21 9.32
C PHE A 197 -16.84 15.25 9.36
N THR A 198 -16.20 15.33 8.18
CA THR A 198 -14.76 15.55 8.09
C THR A 198 -14.44 16.59 7.03
N THR A 199 -13.39 17.36 7.25
CA THR A 199 -12.81 18.23 6.22
C THR A 199 -11.29 18.27 6.35
N ASN A 200 -10.61 18.37 5.22
CA ASN A 200 -9.18 18.59 5.16
C ASN A 200 -8.86 19.67 4.14
N LEU A 201 -7.99 20.59 4.53
CA LEU A 201 -7.46 21.63 3.66
C LEU A 201 -5.94 21.53 3.70
N GLY A 202 -5.30 21.45 2.54
CA GLY A 202 -3.87 21.26 2.44
C GLY A 202 -3.24 22.13 1.36
N PHE A 203 -2.05 22.65 1.66
CA PHE A 203 -1.13 23.22 0.70
C PHE A 203 -0.08 22.18 0.34
N HIS A 204 0.18 22.03 -0.95
CA HIS A 204 1.15 21.08 -1.49
C HIS A 204 2.02 21.79 -2.52
N ASN A 205 3.33 21.66 -2.39
CA ASN A 205 4.30 22.19 -3.34
C ASN A 205 5.32 21.12 -3.72
N ASN A 206 5.59 21.00 -5.01
CA ASN A 206 6.72 20.23 -5.53
C ASN A 206 7.72 21.20 -6.15
N ASN A 207 9.00 20.93 -5.94
CA ASN A 207 10.09 21.65 -6.55
C ASN A 207 11.17 20.71 -7.06
N VAL A 208 11.50 20.76 -8.35
CA VAL A 208 12.63 20.06 -8.97
C VAL A 208 13.88 20.86 -8.67
N ALA A 209 14.78 20.34 -7.85
CA ALA A 209 15.95 21.06 -7.34
C ALA A 209 17.21 20.81 -8.18
N SER A 210 17.20 19.79 -9.05
CA SER A 210 18.30 19.50 -9.98
C SER A 210 18.10 20.26 -11.29
N ASP A 211 19.03 21.14 -11.66
CA ASP A 211 19.00 21.83 -12.96
C ASP A 211 19.07 20.83 -14.12
N PHE A 212 19.92 19.83 -14.04
CA PHE A 212 20.02 18.76 -15.05
C PHE A 212 18.72 17.99 -15.15
N GLY A 213 18.10 17.61 -14.03
CA GLY A 213 16.82 16.93 -14.01
C GLY A 213 15.67 17.78 -14.55
N LEU A 214 15.66 19.08 -14.25
CA LEU A 214 14.69 20.03 -14.81
C LEU A 214 14.84 20.11 -16.35
N GLN A 215 16.06 20.30 -16.85
CA GLN A 215 16.33 20.35 -18.28
C GLN A 215 15.95 19.05 -19.00
N SER A 216 16.13 17.89 -18.37
CA SER A 216 15.70 16.60 -18.92
C SER A 216 14.20 16.54 -19.12
N LEU A 217 13.41 16.96 -18.13
CA LEU A 217 11.95 17.05 -18.24
C LEU A 217 11.50 18.12 -19.24
N GLN A 218 12.23 19.21 -19.37
CA GLN A 218 11.94 20.28 -20.33
C GLN A 218 12.11 19.87 -21.82
N ILE A 219 12.76 18.73 -22.10
CA ILE A 219 12.76 18.11 -23.42
C ILE A 219 11.33 17.77 -23.85
N PHE A 220 10.50 17.31 -22.92
CA PHE A 220 9.10 16.96 -23.17
C PHE A 220 8.13 18.12 -22.85
N TYR A 221 8.50 18.97 -21.90
CA TYR A 221 7.66 20.06 -21.37
C TYR A 221 8.45 21.38 -21.31
N PRO A 222 8.73 22.03 -22.46
CA PRO A 222 9.64 23.19 -22.50
C PRO A 222 9.22 24.35 -21.57
N GLU A 223 7.91 24.53 -21.34
CA GLU A 223 7.36 25.62 -20.53
C GLU A 223 7.21 25.25 -19.05
N MET A 224 7.73 24.07 -18.61
CA MET A 224 7.61 23.71 -17.20
C MET A 224 8.50 24.58 -16.31
N GLU A 225 7.92 25.02 -15.20
CA GLU A 225 8.66 25.67 -14.11
C GLU A 225 9.20 24.63 -13.12
N ALA A 226 10.28 24.97 -12.43
CA ALA A 226 10.86 24.08 -11.41
C ALA A 226 9.92 23.82 -10.24
N SER A 227 9.02 24.75 -9.93
CA SER A 227 8.13 24.69 -8.77
C SER A 227 6.67 24.71 -9.18
N LYS A 228 5.85 23.85 -8.54
CA LYS A 228 4.39 23.82 -8.72
C LYS A 228 3.67 23.70 -7.38
N SER A 229 2.85 24.71 -7.08
CA SER A 229 2.00 24.73 -5.89
C SER A 229 0.57 24.28 -6.21
N ARG A 230 -0.06 23.61 -5.26
CA ARG A 230 -1.45 23.14 -5.33
C ARG A 230 -2.16 23.34 -4.00
N PHE A 231 -3.45 23.57 -4.08
CA PHE A 231 -4.32 23.54 -2.91
C PHE A 231 -5.19 22.28 -2.99
N LEU A 232 -5.23 21.53 -1.89
CA LEU A 232 -5.96 20.28 -1.77
C LEU A 232 -7.10 20.45 -0.78
N LYS A 233 -8.25 19.93 -1.10
CA LYS A 233 -9.42 19.98 -0.22
C LYS A 233 -10.16 18.66 -0.24
N SER A 234 -10.72 18.30 0.92
CA SER A 234 -11.67 17.21 1.03
C SER A 234 -12.76 17.53 2.04
N ILE A 235 -13.93 16.98 1.81
CA ILE A 235 -15.07 17.05 2.73
C ILE A 235 -15.82 15.73 2.64
N SER A 236 -16.27 15.20 3.77
CA SER A 236 -17.16 14.03 3.77
C SER A 236 -18.19 14.09 4.89
N THR A 237 -19.29 13.37 4.69
CA THR A 237 -20.30 13.10 5.71
C THR A 237 -20.65 11.62 5.71
N ASN A 238 -20.81 11.05 6.91
CA ASN A 238 -21.14 9.64 7.08
C ASN A 238 -22.17 9.49 8.20
N TYR A 239 -23.27 8.83 7.91
CA TYR A 239 -24.28 8.43 8.88
C TYR A 239 -24.08 6.97 9.28
N PHE A 240 -24.17 6.68 10.58
CA PHE A 240 -24.07 5.33 11.14
C PHE A 240 -25.23 5.06 12.06
N TYR A 241 -25.78 3.85 11.95
CA TYR A 241 -26.80 3.32 12.85
C TYR A 241 -26.41 1.94 13.34
N ASN A 242 -26.63 1.67 14.62
CA ASN A 242 -26.41 0.36 15.23
C ASN A 242 -27.40 0.12 16.36
N LYS A 243 -28.26 -0.89 16.22
CA LYS A 243 -29.23 -1.31 17.23
C LYS A 243 -29.58 -2.77 17.05
N ASN A 244 -29.63 -3.51 18.17
CA ASN A 244 -30.10 -4.90 18.23
C ASN A 244 -29.43 -5.83 17.21
N GLY A 245 -28.14 -5.65 16.99
CA GLY A 245 -27.38 -6.45 16.02
C GLY A 245 -27.54 -6.06 14.56
N ILE A 246 -28.36 -5.06 14.24
CA ILE A 246 -28.46 -4.49 12.90
C ILE A 246 -27.63 -3.21 12.88
N SER A 247 -26.75 -3.09 11.91
CA SER A 247 -25.99 -1.87 11.65
C SER A 247 -26.11 -1.48 10.18
N TYR A 248 -26.18 -0.20 9.90
CA TYR A 248 -26.06 0.32 8.54
C TYR A 248 -25.44 1.69 8.56
N GLY A 249 -24.82 2.02 7.47
CA GLY A 249 -24.22 3.32 7.26
C GLY A 249 -24.19 3.68 5.80
N PHE A 250 -24.23 4.96 5.54
CA PHE A 250 -24.02 5.52 4.22
C PHE A 250 -23.30 6.85 4.33
N GLY A 251 -22.48 7.13 3.34
CA GLY A 251 -21.69 8.33 3.31
C GLY A 251 -21.47 8.84 1.91
N MET A 252 -21.09 10.10 1.84
CA MET A 252 -20.63 10.74 0.63
C MET A 252 -19.43 11.63 0.93
N GLY A 253 -18.55 11.76 -0.06
CA GLY A 253 -17.36 12.55 0.08
C GLY A 253 -16.90 13.15 -1.24
N TYR A 254 -16.14 14.20 -1.13
CA TYR A 254 -15.33 14.80 -2.18
C TYR A 254 -13.90 14.92 -1.68
N GLY A 255 -12.92 14.56 -2.51
CA GLY A 255 -11.51 14.68 -2.17
C GLY A 255 -10.63 14.98 -3.38
N GLU A 256 -9.52 15.65 -3.13
CA GLU A 256 -8.51 15.93 -4.15
C GLU A 256 -7.18 15.33 -3.72
N ARG A 257 -6.40 14.82 -4.71
CA ARG A 257 -5.00 14.46 -4.54
C ARG A 257 -4.12 15.17 -5.57
N ALA A 258 -2.92 15.54 -5.17
CA ALA A 258 -1.88 15.95 -6.11
C ALA A 258 -1.33 14.72 -6.85
N PRO A 259 -0.80 14.88 -8.07
CA PRO A 259 0.03 13.87 -8.69
C PRO A 259 1.21 13.48 -7.78
N SER A 260 1.56 12.20 -7.74
CA SER A 260 2.76 11.71 -7.06
C SER A 260 4.04 12.21 -7.75
N VAL A 261 5.20 12.02 -7.11
CA VAL A 261 6.49 12.36 -7.71
C VAL A 261 6.70 11.62 -9.04
N SER A 262 6.34 10.34 -9.11
CA SER A 262 6.46 9.56 -10.36
C SER A 262 5.50 10.06 -11.44
N GLU A 263 4.24 10.36 -11.09
CA GLU A 263 3.25 10.84 -12.04
C GLU A 263 3.58 12.24 -12.59
N GLY A 264 4.16 13.10 -11.75
CA GLY A 264 4.49 14.47 -12.13
C GLY A 264 5.89 14.66 -12.72
N TYR A 265 6.86 13.87 -12.26
CA TYR A 265 8.29 14.16 -12.49
C TYR A 265 9.15 12.92 -12.75
N GLY A 266 8.55 11.72 -12.82
CA GLY A 266 9.26 10.49 -13.18
C GLY A 266 9.84 10.60 -14.59
N PHE A 267 11.06 10.11 -14.80
CA PHE A 267 11.73 10.16 -16.08
C PHE A 267 12.28 8.79 -16.43
N TYR A 268 11.67 8.14 -17.43
CA TYR A 268 11.96 6.75 -17.82
C TYR A 268 11.91 5.76 -16.64
N LEU A 269 10.89 5.88 -15.80
CA LEU A 269 10.67 4.92 -14.73
C LEU A 269 10.12 3.61 -15.28
N TYR A 270 10.89 2.56 -15.25
CA TYR A 270 10.42 1.25 -15.69
C TYR A 270 9.40 0.68 -14.70
N ASN A 271 8.23 0.33 -15.23
CA ASN A 271 7.18 -0.35 -14.48
C ASN A 271 7.13 -1.83 -14.88
N SER A 272 7.54 -2.69 -13.97
CA SER A 272 7.61 -4.13 -14.20
C SER A 272 6.24 -4.83 -14.29
N PHE A 273 5.14 -4.20 -13.85
CA PHE A 273 3.80 -4.78 -13.98
C PHE A 273 3.36 -4.92 -15.43
N ASP A 274 3.64 -3.92 -16.24
CA ASP A 274 3.25 -3.87 -17.64
C ASP A 274 4.43 -3.83 -18.62
N GLY A 275 5.64 -3.69 -18.10
CA GLY A 275 6.87 -3.69 -18.89
C GLY A 275 7.11 -2.42 -19.69
N PHE A 276 6.54 -1.28 -19.30
CA PHE A 276 6.75 0.01 -19.94
C PHE A 276 7.65 0.93 -19.14
N ASP A 277 8.42 1.79 -19.83
CA ASP A 277 9.01 2.97 -19.21
C ASP A 277 7.95 4.07 -19.09
N TYR A 278 7.95 4.79 -17.97
CA TYR A 278 7.00 5.87 -17.70
C TYR A 278 7.66 7.23 -17.66
N ILE A 279 7.03 8.20 -18.30
CA ILE A 279 7.39 9.62 -18.25
C ILE A 279 6.32 10.38 -17.49
N GLY A 280 6.73 11.12 -16.45
CA GLY A 280 5.89 12.00 -15.67
C GLY A 280 5.42 13.21 -16.47
N ASN A 281 4.31 13.79 -16.04
CA ASN A 281 3.74 14.99 -16.67
C ASN A 281 3.52 16.08 -15.59
N PRO A 282 4.38 17.11 -15.55
CA PRO A 282 4.27 18.19 -14.57
C PRO A 282 3.02 19.05 -14.77
N ASN A 283 2.36 18.96 -15.95
CA ASN A 283 1.15 19.73 -16.26
C ASN A 283 -0.13 19.12 -15.70
N LEU A 284 -0.07 17.91 -15.14
CA LEU A 284 -1.22 17.27 -14.50
C LEU A 284 -1.89 18.16 -13.45
N LYS A 285 -3.22 18.17 -13.45
CA LYS A 285 -4.05 18.80 -12.42
C LYS A 285 -4.18 17.88 -11.22
N ASN A 286 -4.83 18.38 -10.15
CA ASN A 286 -5.26 17.51 -9.06
C ASN A 286 -6.34 16.54 -9.59
N GLU A 287 -6.20 15.27 -9.23
CA GLU A 287 -7.27 14.30 -9.39
C GLU A 287 -8.36 14.57 -8.35
N LYS A 288 -9.64 14.50 -8.74
CA LYS A 288 -10.78 14.84 -7.90
C LYS A 288 -11.76 13.68 -7.86
N SER A 289 -12.09 13.22 -6.68
CA SER A 289 -13.02 12.10 -6.48
C SER A 289 -14.31 12.53 -5.81
N LEU A 290 -15.43 12.13 -6.38
CA LEU A 290 -16.72 12.05 -5.68
C LEU A 290 -16.94 10.60 -5.26
N GLU A 291 -17.22 10.38 -3.99
CA GLU A 291 -17.43 9.06 -3.40
C GLU A 291 -18.83 8.95 -2.81
N GLY A 292 -19.48 7.80 -3.05
CA GLY A 292 -20.65 7.35 -2.31
C GLY A 292 -20.36 5.98 -1.70
N ASN A 293 -20.66 5.77 -0.41
CA ASN A 293 -20.48 4.47 0.24
C ASN A 293 -21.73 4.07 1.04
N ALA A 294 -21.97 2.78 1.11
CA ALA A 294 -23.03 2.19 1.90
C ALA A 294 -22.57 0.87 2.52
N ASN A 295 -23.04 0.58 3.72
CA ASN A 295 -22.82 -0.70 4.36
C ASN A 295 -24.05 -1.13 5.16
N ILE A 296 -24.23 -2.44 5.25
CA ILE A 296 -25.23 -3.07 6.10
C ILE A 296 -24.59 -4.25 6.81
N GLY A 297 -24.85 -4.39 8.09
CA GLY A 297 -24.36 -5.47 8.92
C GLY A 297 -25.45 -6.07 9.77
N PHE A 298 -25.32 -7.37 10.00
CA PHE A 298 -26.16 -8.13 10.92
C PHE A 298 -25.28 -8.96 11.84
N LYS A 299 -25.57 -8.91 13.15
CA LYS A 299 -24.85 -9.68 14.16
C LYS A 299 -25.80 -10.22 15.20
N ASN A 300 -25.76 -11.51 15.46
CA ASN A 300 -26.40 -12.15 16.59
C ASN A 300 -25.44 -13.16 17.24
N ALA A 301 -25.94 -14.05 18.11
CA ALA A 301 -25.10 -15.05 18.80
C ALA A 301 -24.38 -16.03 17.85
N LYS A 302 -24.96 -16.32 16.68
CA LYS A 302 -24.41 -17.30 15.73
C LYS A 302 -23.92 -16.69 14.42
N TRP A 303 -24.55 -15.62 13.96
CA TRP A 303 -24.28 -15.01 12.67
C TRP A 303 -23.63 -13.64 12.82
N GLN A 304 -22.65 -13.37 11.99
CA GLN A 304 -22.18 -12.03 11.70
C GLN A 304 -22.01 -11.92 10.19
N ALA A 305 -22.72 -10.97 9.59
CA ALA A 305 -22.62 -10.69 8.15
C ALA A 305 -22.48 -9.19 7.93
N LYS A 306 -21.69 -8.77 6.96
CA LYS A 306 -21.54 -7.37 6.56
C LYS A 306 -21.35 -7.31 5.04
N LEU A 307 -22.13 -6.44 4.41
CA LEU A 307 -21.97 -6.03 3.02
C LEU A 307 -21.59 -4.56 3.00
N SER A 308 -20.54 -4.22 2.25
CA SER A 308 -20.12 -2.84 2.00
C SER A 308 -20.00 -2.62 0.50
N ALA A 309 -20.32 -1.42 0.05
CA ALA A 309 -20.11 -0.99 -1.32
C ALA A 309 -19.66 0.47 -1.36
N SER A 310 -18.73 0.79 -2.25
CA SER A 310 -18.26 2.14 -2.51
C SER A 310 -18.24 2.39 -4.02
N TYR A 311 -18.70 3.55 -4.42
CA TYR A 311 -18.66 4.02 -5.79
C TYR A 311 -17.89 5.33 -5.86
N PHE A 312 -16.92 5.38 -6.77
CA PHE A 312 -16.09 6.55 -7.01
C PHE A 312 -16.32 7.05 -8.43
N HIS A 313 -16.49 8.34 -8.57
CA HIS A 313 -16.42 9.04 -9.86
C HIS A 313 -15.25 10.02 -9.77
N ILE A 314 -14.20 9.73 -10.53
CA ILE A 314 -12.90 10.39 -10.41
C ILE A 314 -12.64 11.21 -11.64
N TYR A 315 -12.64 12.53 -11.52
CA TYR A 315 -12.28 13.48 -12.58
C TYR A 315 -10.78 13.68 -12.66
N ASP A 316 -10.28 14.01 -13.83
CA ASP A 316 -8.86 14.17 -14.11
C ASP A 316 -8.07 12.91 -13.68
N TYR A 317 -8.62 11.70 -13.93
CA TYR A 317 -8.04 10.42 -13.49
C TYR A 317 -6.67 10.19 -14.12
N ILE A 318 -5.64 10.07 -13.29
CA ILE A 318 -4.25 9.98 -13.74
C ILE A 318 -3.89 8.54 -14.09
N ILE A 319 -3.43 8.33 -15.34
CA ILE A 319 -3.04 7.01 -15.84
C ILE A 319 -1.89 7.15 -16.84
N GLY A 320 -1.08 6.11 -17.03
CA GLY A 320 -0.08 6.02 -18.09
C GLY A 320 -0.70 5.58 -19.42
N ILE A 321 -0.59 6.39 -20.46
CA ILE A 321 -1.05 6.08 -21.81
C ILE A 321 0.14 5.78 -22.71
N PRO A 322 0.13 4.66 -23.51
CA PRO A 322 1.19 4.34 -24.46
C PRO A 322 1.43 5.46 -25.46
N ASP A 323 2.70 5.81 -25.68
CA ASP A 323 3.15 6.78 -26.67
C ASP A 323 4.22 6.19 -27.57
N ALA A 324 3.84 5.87 -28.81
CA ALA A 324 4.73 5.28 -29.80
C ALA A 324 5.72 6.27 -30.43
N SER A 325 5.57 7.57 -30.17
CA SER A 325 6.47 8.61 -30.70
C SER A 325 7.80 8.69 -29.95
N VAL A 326 7.89 8.09 -28.78
CA VAL A 326 9.05 8.09 -27.90
C VAL A 326 9.62 6.68 -27.78
N ALA A 327 10.93 6.53 -27.97
CA ALA A 327 11.60 5.23 -27.82
C ALA A 327 11.87 4.91 -26.34
N PRO A 328 11.68 3.64 -25.90
CA PRO A 328 12.02 3.24 -24.54
C PRO A 328 13.54 3.24 -24.32
N MET A 329 13.97 3.46 -23.09
CA MET A 329 15.37 3.41 -22.70
C MET A 329 15.72 2.11 -21.97
N THR A 330 14.77 1.54 -21.20
CA THR A 330 15.00 0.26 -20.52
C THR A 330 15.01 -0.88 -21.54
N ILE A 331 16.05 -1.69 -21.52
CA ILE A 331 16.20 -2.83 -22.43
C ILE A 331 15.10 -3.85 -22.15
N GLY A 332 14.37 -4.23 -23.21
CA GLY A 332 13.26 -5.16 -23.11
C GLY A 332 11.95 -4.53 -22.60
N ALA A 333 11.90 -3.20 -22.49
CA ALA A 333 10.62 -2.51 -22.26
C ALA A 333 9.70 -2.63 -23.48
N ASN A 334 8.39 -2.74 -23.22
CA ASN A 334 7.36 -2.86 -24.25
C ASN A 334 7.08 -1.54 -25.00
N GLY A 335 7.62 -0.41 -24.52
CA GLY A 335 7.44 0.93 -25.02
C GLY A 335 7.43 1.98 -23.92
N ILE A 336 6.93 3.16 -24.26
CA ILE A 336 6.79 4.28 -23.33
C ILE A 336 5.32 4.46 -22.97
N LYS A 337 5.06 4.86 -21.73
CA LYS A 337 3.79 5.47 -21.32
C LYS A 337 4.04 6.85 -20.74
N VAL A 338 3.22 7.80 -21.14
CA VAL A 338 3.21 9.15 -20.58
C VAL A 338 2.02 9.29 -19.64
N TYR A 339 2.26 9.81 -18.44
CA TYR A 339 1.17 10.07 -17.50
C TYR A 339 0.25 11.18 -18.05
N THR A 340 -1.03 10.85 -18.13
CA THR A 340 -2.09 11.71 -18.69
C THR A 340 -3.29 11.66 -17.76
N ALA A 341 -4.12 12.69 -17.80
CA ALA A 341 -5.39 12.71 -17.10
C ALA A 341 -6.52 12.37 -18.09
N LEU A 342 -7.29 11.31 -17.80
CA LEU A 342 -8.57 11.04 -18.44
C LEU A 342 -9.61 12.03 -17.91
N ASP A 343 -10.63 12.35 -18.70
CA ASP A 343 -11.72 13.23 -18.25
C ASP A 343 -12.35 12.74 -16.97
N TYR A 344 -12.64 11.43 -16.92
CA TYR A 344 -13.05 10.74 -15.68
C TYR A 344 -12.81 9.23 -15.76
N ALA A 345 -12.83 8.63 -14.60
CA ALA A 345 -12.94 7.19 -14.41
C ALA A 345 -13.97 6.88 -13.31
N THR A 346 -14.55 5.68 -13.36
CA THR A 346 -15.49 5.21 -12.34
C THR A 346 -14.99 3.90 -11.75
N ILE A 347 -15.11 3.75 -10.41
CA ILE A 347 -14.73 2.52 -9.73
C ILE A 347 -15.88 2.12 -8.79
N LEU A 348 -16.35 0.89 -8.92
CA LEU A 348 -17.25 0.23 -7.96
C LEU A 348 -16.46 -0.82 -7.22
N SER A 349 -16.46 -0.77 -5.89
CA SER A 349 -15.89 -1.79 -5.02
C SER A 349 -16.95 -2.31 -4.08
N SER A 350 -17.04 -3.63 -3.91
CA SER A 350 -17.98 -4.26 -2.98
C SER A 350 -17.31 -5.41 -2.27
N ASP A 351 -17.54 -5.53 -0.96
CA ASP A 351 -17.10 -6.65 -0.14
C ASP A 351 -18.27 -7.23 0.67
N PHE A 352 -18.34 -8.54 0.72
CA PHE A 352 -19.25 -9.27 1.57
C PHE A 352 -18.49 -10.22 2.48
N THR A 353 -18.67 -10.05 3.78
CA THR A 353 -18.09 -10.93 4.80
C THR A 353 -19.20 -11.59 5.60
N VAL A 354 -19.03 -12.87 5.88
CA VAL A 354 -19.99 -13.64 6.69
C VAL A 354 -19.24 -14.60 7.60
N SER A 355 -19.71 -14.75 8.83
CA SER A 355 -19.29 -15.83 9.72
C SER A 355 -20.49 -16.47 10.39
N TYR A 356 -20.42 -17.78 10.57
CA TYR A 356 -21.45 -18.57 11.22
C TYR A 356 -20.85 -19.50 12.26
N GLN A 357 -21.27 -19.38 13.51
CA GLN A 357 -20.91 -20.25 14.61
C GLN A 357 -21.78 -21.51 14.55
N LEU A 358 -21.23 -22.58 13.95
CA LEU A 358 -21.93 -23.87 13.81
C LEU A 358 -22.13 -24.54 15.15
N SER A 359 -21.12 -24.48 16.03
CA SER A 359 -21.16 -24.95 17.43
C SER A 359 -20.15 -24.15 18.27
N ASP A 360 -19.99 -24.47 19.54
CA ASP A 360 -19.01 -23.80 20.43
C ASP A 360 -17.56 -23.90 19.91
N PHE A 361 -17.26 -24.89 19.09
CA PHE A 361 -15.91 -25.14 18.57
C PHE A 361 -15.79 -24.90 17.06
N TRP A 362 -16.87 -24.93 16.29
CA TRP A 362 -16.84 -24.84 14.84
C TRP A 362 -17.33 -23.48 14.37
N ILE A 363 -16.54 -22.83 13.53
CA ILE A 363 -16.88 -21.57 12.88
C ILE A 363 -16.64 -21.69 11.37
N TRP A 364 -17.63 -21.31 10.60
CA TRP A 364 -17.49 -21.09 9.16
C TRP A 364 -17.35 -19.60 8.88
N LYS A 365 -16.48 -19.22 7.92
CA LYS A 365 -16.29 -17.84 7.45
C LYS A 365 -16.28 -17.80 5.94
N GLY A 366 -16.81 -16.73 5.37
CA GLY A 366 -16.76 -16.40 3.96
C GLY A 366 -16.42 -14.94 3.73
N GLN A 367 -15.64 -14.65 2.70
CA GLN A 367 -15.32 -13.31 2.22
C GLN A 367 -15.36 -13.32 0.70
N PHE A 368 -16.01 -12.31 0.12
CA PHE A 368 -16.20 -12.15 -1.32
C PHE A 368 -15.95 -10.69 -1.66
N VAL A 369 -15.14 -10.44 -2.69
CA VAL A 369 -14.77 -9.10 -3.13
C VAL A 369 -15.01 -8.97 -4.62
N TYR A 370 -15.66 -7.90 -5.02
CA TYR A 370 -15.91 -7.57 -6.42
C TYR A 370 -15.52 -6.12 -6.71
N ASN A 371 -14.72 -5.91 -7.75
CA ASN A 371 -14.28 -4.62 -8.21
C ASN A 371 -14.57 -4.45 -9.70
N LEU A 372 -14.98 -3.26 -10.08
CA LEU A 372 -15.24 -2.86 -11.46
C LEU A 372 -14.73 -1.44 -11.67
N GLY A 373 -13.76 -1.27 -12.56
CA GLY A 373 -13.25 0.04 -12.95
C GLY A 373 -13.46 0.29 -14.43
N LYS A 374 -13.89 1.49 -14.80
CA LYS A 374 -14.12 1.91 -16.18
C LYS A 374 -13.58 3.30 -16.44
N ASP A 375 -12.97 3.51 -17.61
CA ASP A 375 -12.61 4.82 -18.11
C ASP A 375 -13.81 5.57 -18.70
N ASN A 376 -13.59 6.80 -19.21
CA ASN A 376 -14.61 7.65 -19.83
C ASN A 376 -15.14 7.11 -21.17
N GLU A 377 -14.49 6.14 -21.79
CA GLU A 377 -14.94 5.42 -22.98
C GLU A 377 -15.61 4.08 -22.66
N ASN A 378 -15.79 3.77 -21.37
CA ASN A 378 -16.40 2.55 -20.87
C ASN A 378 -15.51 1.29 -20.99
N ASN A 379 -14.21 1.47 -21.28
CA ASN A 379 -13.22 0.38 -21.25
C ASN A 379 -12.83 0.04 -19.82
N GLY A 380 -12.35 -1.19 -19.59
CA GLY A 380 -11.83 -1.59 -18.28
C GLY A 380 -10.60 -0.78 -17.88
N LEU A 381 -10.54 -0.33 -16.63
CA LEU A 381 -9.32 0.21 -16.04
C LEU A 381 -8.31 -0.92 -15.77
N PRO A 382 -7.01 -0.69 -15.96
CA PRO A 382 -5.99 -1.68 -15.66
C PRO A 382 -5.91 -1.94 -14.15
N PHE A 383 -5.38 -3.12 -13.78
CA PHE A 383 -5.14 -3.57 -12.41
C PHE A 383 -6.40 -3.68 -11.54
N MET A 384 -7.58 -3.80 -12.16
CA MET A 384 -8.80 -4.14 -11.42
C MET A 384 -8.76 -5.61 -11.01
N SER A 385 -8.88 -5.85 -9.70
CA SER A 385 -8.94 -7.19 -9.15
C SER A 385 -10.17 -7.94 -9.69
N PRO A 386 -10.04 -9.16 -10.21
CA PRO A 386 -11.19 -9.99 -10.55
C PRO A 386 -11.99 -10.33 -9.28
N PHE A 387 -13.17 -10.95 -9.45
CA PHE A 387 -13.94 -11.46 -8.32
C PHE A 387 -13.10 -12.43 -7.48
N ASN A 388 -12.87 -12.07 -6.21
CA ASN A 388 -12.10 -12.87 -5.26
C ASN A 388 -13.02 -13.50 -4.23
N TYR A 389 -12.70 -14.72 -3.82
CA TYR A 389 -13.40 -15.42 -2.77
C TYR A 389 -12.45 -16.12 -1.81
N MET A 390 -12.86 -16.17 -0.56
CA MET A 390 -12.22 -16.95 0.48
C MET A 390 -13.29 -17.56 1.37
N THR A 391 -13.18 -18.85 1.67
CA THR A 391 -14.02 -19.51 2.67
C THR A 391 -13.16 -20.38 3.56
N SER A 392 -13.51 -20.46 4.84
CA SER A 392 -12.77 -21.30 5.79
C SER A 392 -13.70 -21.97 6.81
N LEU A 393 -13.31 -23.14 7.23
CA LEU A 393 -13.90 -23.88 8.32
C LEU A 393 -12.87 -24.05 9.42
N GLY A 394 -13.10 -23.40 10.58
CA GLY A 394 -12.23 -23.44 11.74
C GLY A 394 -12.81 -24.31 12.84
N PHE A 395 -11.93 -25.09 13.49
CA PHE A 395 -12.24 -25.87 14.70
C PHE A 395 -11.32 -25.41 15.82
N ARG A 396 -11.88 -24.91 16.95
CA ARG A 396 -11.12 -24.19 18.00
C ARG A 396 -11.55 -24.58 19.40
N PRO A 397 -11.27 -25.83 19.85
CA PRO A 397 -11.35 -26.16 21.27
C PRO A 397 -10.23 -25.45 22.05
N GLU A 398 -10.26 -25.46 23.39
CA GLU A 398 -9.42 -24.64 24.29
C GLU A 398 -7.93 -24.56 23.95
N LYS A 399 -7.30 -25.69 23.62
CA LYS A 399 -5.84 -25.79 23.37
C LYS A 399 -5.47 -26.05 21.93
N PHE A 400 -6.40 -26.56 21.14
CA PHE A 400 -6.18 -26.95 19.74
C PHE A 400 -6.93 -26.01 18.81
N SER A 401 -6.33 -25.71 17.67
CA SER A 401 -7.01 -25.01 16.59
C SER A 401 -6.68 -25.67 15.27
N SER A 402 -7.66 -25.76 14.39
CA SER A 402 -7.44 -26.12 12.99
C SER A 402 -8.28 -25.24 12.09
N GLU A 403 -7.79 -25.00 10.89
CA GLU A 403 -8.52 -24.24 9.88
C GLU A 403 -8.22 -24.83 8.50
N LEU A 404 -9.28 -25.13 7.76
CA LEU A 404 -9.22 -25.46 6.34
C LEU A 404 -9.77 -24.27 5.57
N GLN A 405 -8.99 -23.74 4.62
CA GLN A 405 -9.32 -22.54 3.85
C GLN A 405 -9.24 -22.82 2.36
N LEU A 406 -10.27 -22.43 1.63
CA LEU A 406 -10.28 -22.32 0.18
C LEU A 406 -10.24 -20.84 -0.20
N LYS A 407 -9.32 -20.44 -1.05
CA LYS A 407 -9.26 -19.10 -1.62
C LYS A 407 -8.93 -19.14 -3.11
N GLY A 408 -9.42 -18.14 -3.85
CA GLY A 408 -9.16 -18.02 -5.27
C GLY A 408 -9.77 -16.78 -5.88
N ASN A 409 -9.68 -16.70 -7.18
CA ASN A 409 -10.38 -15.68 -7.97
C ASN A 409 -11.00 -16.31 -9.23
N ALA A 410 -12.03 -15.64 -9.74
CA ALA A 410 -12.56 -15.94 -11.08
C ALA A 410 -11.61 -15.40 -12.16
N THR A 411 -11.74 -15.89 -13.38
CA THR A 411 -11.01 -15.35 -14.53
C THR A 411 -11.23 -13.85 -14.67
N GLN A 412 -10.15 -13.07 -14.90
CA GLN A 412 -10.24 -11.65 -15.20
C GLN A 412 -10.86 -11.45 -16.59
N THR A 413 -12.08 -10.96 -16.64
CA THR A 413 -12.80 -10.69 -17.89
C THR A 413 -12.79 -9.22 -18.29
N GLN A 414 -12.41 -8.34 -17.37
CA GLN A 414 -12.39 -6.89 -17.54
C GLN A 414 -10.96 -6.37 -17.48
N TYR A 415 -10.13 -6.81 -18.41
CA TYR A 415 -8.77 -6.33 -18.59
C TYR A 415 -8.68 -5.48 -19.85
N ASN A 416 -7.67 -4.64 -19.93
CA ASN A 416 -7.49 -3.76 -21.07
C ASN A 416 -6.06 -3.86 -21.63
N ALA A 417 -5.91 -4.59 -22.73
CA ALA A 417 -4.63 -4.79 -23.40
C ALA A 417 -3.99 -3.48 -23.92
N PHE A 418 -4.76 -2.42 -24.13
CA PHE A 418 -4.24 -1.10 -24.50
C PHE A 418 -3.31 -0.55 -23.40
N TYR A 419 -3.65 -0.81 -22.15
CA TYR A 419 -2.78 -0.44 -20.99
C TYR A 419 -1.71 -1.49 -20.69
N GLY A 420 -1.48 -2.49 -21.56
CA GLY A 420 -0.48 -3.54 -21.37
C GLY A 420 -0.90 -4.64 -20.40
N GLU A 421 -2.19 -4.74 -20.08
CA GLU A 421 -2.71 -5.74 -19.16
C GLU A 421 -3.02 -7.06 -19.89
N ASP A 422 -2.64 -8.19 -19.27
CA ASP A 422 -2.95 -9.52 -19.73
C ASP A 422 -4.17 -10.10 -19.01
N LYS A 423 -4.82 -11.06 -19.68
CA LYS A 423 -5.88 -11.84 -19.09
C LYS A 423 -5.35 -12.74 -17.97
N THR A 424 -5.80 -12.52 -16.72
CA THR A 424 -5.47 -13.38 -15.59
C THR A 424 -6.43 -14.58 -15.52
N PRO A 425 -5.93 -15.84 -15.50
CA PRO A 425 -6.76 -17.02 -15.32
C PRO A 425 -7.37 -17.10 -13.92
N ASP A 426 -8.42 -17.87 -13.77
CA ASP A 426 -8.94 -18.26 -12.47
C ASP A 426 -8.00 -19.22 -11.75
N TYR A 427 -8.07 -19.21 -10.43
CA TYR A 427 -7.42 -20.21 -9.60
C TYR A 427 -8.21 -20.50 -8.32
N ALA A 428 -7.94 -21.65 -7.74
CA ALA A 428 -8.40 -22.05 -6.42
C ALA A 428 -7.28 -22.81 -5.70
N ILE A 429 -6.95 -22.40 -4.47
CA ILE A 429 -5.99 -23.10 -3.62
C ILE A 429 -6.60 -23.43 -2.27
N VAL A 430 -6.17 -24.54 -1.69
CA VAL A 430 -6.57 -24.99 -0.36
C VAL A 430 -5.39 -24.89 0.58
N ASN A 431 -5.61 -24.25 1.73
CA ASN A 431 -4.66 -24.14 2.83
C ASN A 431 -5.20 -24.89 4.05
N ALA A 432 -4.32 -25.51 4.82
CA ALA A 432 -4.67 -26.14 6.10
C ALA A 432 -3.69 -25.70 7.18
N ASN A 433 -4.22 -25.31 8.33
CA ASN A 433 -3.44 -24.86 9.50
C ASN A 433 -3.84 -25.64 10.74
N LEU A 434 -2.85 -25.97 11.58
CA LEU A 434 -3.01 -26.61 12.88
C LEU A 434 -2.27 -25.79 13.93
N GLY A 435 -2.89 -25.56 15.07
CA GLY A 435 -2.29 -24.86 16.18
C GLY A 435 -2.49 -25.62 17.50
N TYR A 436 -1.48 -25.60 18.36
CA TYR A 436 -1.60 -26.16 19.69
C TYR A 436 -0.96 -25.23 20.73
N LYS A 437 -1.70 -24.95 21.82
CA LYS A 437 -1.29 -24.10 22.92
C LYS A 437 -0.86 -24.92 24.12
N PHE A 438 0.41 -24.88 24.44
CA PHE A 438 0.98 -25.39 25.68
C PHE A 438 0.95 -24.27 26.72
N THR A 439 0.46 -24.60 27.91
CA THR A 439 0.42 -23.64 29.05
C THR A 439 1.27 -24.21 30.19
N PHE A 440 2.28 -23.45 30.60
CA PHE A 440 3.15 -23.73 31.75
C PHE A 440 2.81 -22.72 32.85
N GLU A 441 3.35 -22.92 34.06
CA GLU A 441 3.04 -22.05 35.22
C GLU A 441 3.32 -20.55 34.94
N LYS A 442 4.42 -20.22 34.25
CA LYS A 442 4.86 -18.84 34.01
C LYS A 442 5.02 -18.49 32.54
N SER A 443 4.73 -19.42 31.65
CA SER A 443 4.94 -19.21 30.20
C SER A 443 3.90 -19.95 29.38
N LYS A 444 3.77 -19.52 28.13
CA LYS A 444 2.93 -20.17 27.13
C LYS A 444 3.75 -20.40 25.87
N MET A 445 3.55 -21.55 25.24
CA MET A 445 4.11 -21.86 23.92
C MET A 445 2.98 -22.18 22.96
N ILE A 446 3.00 -21.58 21.80
CA ILE A 446 2.04 -21.83 20.72
C ILE A 446 2.83 -22.38 19.54
N LEU A 447 2.49 -23.61 19.18
CA LEU A 447 2.99 -24.25 17.97
C LEU A 447 1.93 -24.10 16.87
N ASN A 448 2.27 -23.47 15.75
CA ASN A 448 1.45 -23.43 14.55
C ASN A 448 2.21 -24.13 13.42
N THR A 449 1.54 -25.03 12.72
CA THR A 449 2.05 -25.65 11.50
C THR A 449 0.96 -25.64 10.44
N GLY A 450 1.35 -25.62 9.20
CA GLY A 450 0.37 -25.60 8.11
C GLY A 450 0.96 -25.94 6.78
N VAL A 451 0.04 -26.09 5.83
CA VAL A 451 0.33 -26.28 4.41
C VAL A 451 -0.47 -25.23 3.64
N GLU A 452 0.24 -24.41 2.91
CA GLU A 452 -0.35 -23.50 1.92
C GLU A 452 -0.30 -24.14 0.54
N ASN A 453 -1.30 -23.85 -0.29
CA ASN A 453 -1.43 -24.46 -1.61
C ASN A 453 -1.25 -26.00 -1.58
N MET A 454 -2.06 -26.66 -0.75
CA MET A 454 -1.94 -28.09 -0.42
C MET A 454 -1.83 -28.99 -1.66
N PHE A 455 -2.53 -28.65 -2.74
CA PHE A 455 -2.58 -29.43 -3.98
C PHE A 455 -1.54 -29.00 -5.02
N ASP A 456 -0.59 -28.12 -4.64
CA ASP A 456 0.49 -27.65 -5.50
C ASP A 456 0.02 -27.03 -6.81
N ALA A 457 -1.08 -26.29 -6.76
CA ALA A 457 -1.61 -25.59 -7.94
C ALA A 457 -0.58 -24.57 -8.48
N ASN A 458 -0.38 -24.59 -9.79
CA ASN A 458 0.40 -23.57 -10.47
C ASN A 458 -0.54 -22.41 -10.85
N TYR A 459 -0.35 -21.23 -10.27
CA TYR A 459 -1.27 -20.11 -10.44
C TYR A 459 -0.55 -18.77 -10.42
N THR A 460 -1.19 -17.77 -11.04
CA THR A 460 -0.81 -16.36 -11.03
C THR A 460 -1.98 -15.53 -10.57
N THR A 461 -1.71 -14.29 -10.14
CA THR A 461 -2.72 -13.30 -9.80
C THR A 461 -2.62 -12.10 -10.75
N TYR A 462 -3.62 -11.25 -10.79
CA TYR A 462 -3.66 -10.06 -11.65
C TYR A 462 -2.54 -9.04 -11.38
N THR A 463 -1.81 -9.16 -10.28
CA THR A 463 -0.67 -8.31 -9.92
C THR A 463 0.69 -8.99 -10.10
N ASP A 464 0.74 -10.18 -10.68
CA ASP A 464 2.02 -10.88 -10.82
C ASP A 464 2.77 -10.42 -12.08
N TRP A 465 3.98 -9.98 -11.87
CA TRP A 465 4.86 -9.45 -12.90
C TRP A 465 5.16 -10.51 -13.96
N LYS A 466 4.93 -10.15 -15.23
CA LYS A 466 5.17 -11.04 -16.38
C LYS A 466 4.55 -12.44 -16.18
N ASN A 467 3.42 -12.50 -15.49
CA ASN A 467 2.70 -13.75 -15.18
C ASN A 467 3.59 -14.79 -14.45
N LEU A 468 4.50 -14.35 -13.60
CA LEU A 468 5.31 -15.24 -12.78
C LEU A 468 4.42 -16.01 -11.81
N PRO A 469 4.53 -17.35 -11.78
CA PRO A 469 3.66 -18.14 -10.92
C PRO A 469 4.00 -17.93 -9.44
N ARG A 470 2.97 -17.94 -8.62
CA ARG A 470 3.06 -17.90 -7.17
C ARG A 470 3.64 -19.19 -6.60
N MET A 471 4.04 -19.11 -5.31
CA MET A 471 4.58 -20.25 -4.58
C MET A 471 3.65 -21.45 -4.66
N GLY A 472 4.21 -22.61 -4.97
CA GLY A 472 3.57 -23.91 -4.94
C GLY A 472 3.25 -24.35 -3.51
N ARG A 473 3.19 -25.64 -3.26
CA ARG A 473 2.94 -26.17 -1.91
C ARG A 473 4.04 -25.75 -0.95
N ASN A 474 3.65 -25.03 0.11
CA ASN A 474 4.55 -24.54 1.16
C ASN A 474 4.14 -25.14 2.50
N ILE A 475 5.08 -25.80 3.19
CA ILE A 475 4.89 -26.33 4.54
C ILE A 475 5.64 -25.42 5.51
N PHE A 476 4.98 -24.99 6.58
CA PHE A 476 5.60 -24.13 7.58
C PHE A 476 5.38 -24.63 9.01
N VAL A 477 6.30 -24.27 9.86
CA VAL A 477 6.22 -24.42 11.34
C VAL A 477 6.57 -23.10 11.98
N ASN A 478 5.72 -22.64 12.88
CA ASN A 478 5.92 -21.43 13.66
C ASN A 478 5.81 -21.75 15.15
N LEU A 479 6.76 -21.29 15.93
CA LEU A 479 6.82 -21.50 17.37
C LEU A 479 6.88 -20.14 18.07
N MET A 480 5.90 -19.86 18.93
CA MET A 480 5.81 -18.62 19.70
C MET A 480 5.95 -18.94 21.19
N PHE A 481 6.86 -18.26 21.87
CA PHE A 481 7.01 -18.30 23.32
C PHE A 481 6.56 -16.98 23.93
N GLN A 482 5.81 -17.09 25.03
CA GLN A 482 5.35 -15.97 25.86
C GLN A 482 5.76 -16.22 27.31
N PHE A 483 6.51 -15.30 27.89
CA PHE A 483 7.02 -15.39 29.28
C PHE A 483 6.28 -14.42 30.19
#